data_32757d93d9627a85db668c1eba414630
#
_entry.id   32757d93d9627a85db668c1eba414630
#
_cell.length_a   1.000
_cell.length_b   1.000
_cell.length_c   1.000
_cell.angle_alpha   90.00
_cell.angle_beta   90.00
_cell.angle_gamma   90.00
#
_symmetry.space_group_name_H-M   'P 1'
#
loop_
_entity.id
_entity.type
_entity.pdbx_description
1 polymer ?
#
loop_
_entity_poly.entity_id
_entity_poly.type
_entity_poly.pdbx_seq_one_letter_code
_entity_poly.pdbx_strand_id
1 'polypeptide(L)'
;MCDGSPKLDCSQLTVSPLPAKSLSASPHNPLFGFLNVYKPQGITSHDVVARLRRLTKIRQIGHTGTLDPFAEGVLPICIGKATRLIEYLNDDKEYLATVQFGAATSTYDLEGDKTFTSDIKVSKEDVIEGLKSFEGEISQLPPIYSAIKVKGKKLYEYARNNEEVEIQPRKVVIERIELKSFNKELQQAEILIKCSKGTYIRSIAHDLGENLGAGAHLIKLIRTQAGKFFIEKSVMLNDDLDVNKNLINPVEMLDIAKLEVNEEELNKIRNGQ
;
A
#
# COMPACT_ATOMS: atom_id res chain seq x y z
N MET A 1 37.30 -4.33 -8.01
CA MET A 1 36.33 -5.12 -8.79
C MET A 1 34.99 -4.43 -8.59
N CYS A 2 34.45 -3.85 -9.66
CA CYS A 2 33.23 -3.05 -9.58
C CYS A 2 32.03 -3.98 -9.52
N ASP A 3 31.31 -3.94 -8.42
CA ASP A 3 30.03 -4.62 -8.27
C ASP A 3 28.94 -3.83 -9.02
N GLY A 4 28.49 -4.43 -10.13
CA GLY A 4 27.49 -3.86 -11.05
C GLY A 4 26.06 -4.23 -10.66
N SER A 5 25.63 -3.83 -9.46
CA SER A 5 24.20 -3.93 -9.12
C SER A 5 23.38 -2.87 -9.85
N PRO A 6 22.31 -3.19 -10.57
CA PRO A 6 21.53 -2.21 -11.30
C PRO A 6 20.81 -1.28 -10.32
N LYS A 7 21.11 0.00 -10.41
CA LYS A 7 20.32 1.05 -9.76
C LYS A 7 18.95 1.10 -10.44
N LEU A 8 17.90 0.78 -9.69
CA LEU A 8 16.51 1.01 -10.12
C LEU A 8 16.27 2.53 -10.14
N ASP A 9 16.45 3.12 -11.32
CA ASP A 9 16.11 4.51 -11.57
C ASP A 9 14.60 4.63 -11.82
N CYS A 10 13.87 5.08 -10.82
CA CYS A 10 12.42 5.26 -10.88
C CYS A 10 11.97 6.32 -11.90
N SER A 11 12.89 7.09 -12.47
CA SER A 11 12.59 8.09 -13.51
C SER A 11 12.35 7.45 -14.89
N GLN A 12 12.64 6.14 -15.07
CA GLN A 12 12.53 5.41 -16.34
C GLN A 12 11.43 4.33 -16.37
N LEU A 13 10.54 4.30 -15.39
CA LEU A 13 9.40 3.38 -15.42
C LEU A 13 8.40 3.80 -16.51
N THR A 14 8.67 3.38 -17.76
CA THR A 14 7.70 3.47 -18.84
C THR A 14 6.65 2.39 -18.68
N VAL A 15 5.43 2.79 -18.36
CA VAL A 15 4.26 1.91 -18.29
C VAL A 15 3.86 1.53 -19.72
N SER A 16 4.20 0.31 -20.15
CA SER A 16 3.72 -0.25 -21.42
C SER A 16 2.41 -1.00 -21.19
N PRO A 17 1.34 -0.71 -21.94
CA PRO A 17 0.08 -1.44 -21.80
C PRO A 17 0.23 -2.86 -22.38
N LEU A 18 -0.10 -3.87 -21.58
CA LEU A 18 -0.27 -5.25 -22.05
C LEU A 18 -1.58 -5.39 -22.83
N PRO A 19 -1.66 -6.22 -23.88
CA PRO A 19 -2.90 -6.45 -24.59
C PRO A 19 -3.89 -7.22 -23.72
N ALA A 20 -4.85 -6.51 -23.16
CA ALA A 20 -5.97 -7.10 -22.46
C ALA A 20 -6.95 -7.72 -23.48
N LYS A 21 -7.35 -8.99 -23.27
CA LYS A 21 -8.59 -9.49 -23.87
C LYS A 21 -9.71 -8.65 -23.29
N SER A 22 -10.26 -7.75 -24.11
CA SER A 22 -11.35 -6.87 -23.73
C SER A 22 -12.59 -7.66 -23.34
N LEU A 23 -12.99 -7.55 -22.09
CA LEU A 23 -14.37 -7.83 -21.71
C LEU A 23 -15.22 -6.71 -22.32
N SER A 24 -15.80 -6.95 -23.51
CA SER A 24 -16.72 -6.01 -24.15
C SER A 24 -17.92 -5.81 -23.23
N ALA A 25 -18.09 -4.59 -22.74
CA ALA A 25 -19.29 -4.21 -22.02
C ALA A 25 -20.48 -4.29 -22.99
N SER A 26 -21.37 -5.27 -22.79
CA SER A 26 -22.72 -5.26 -23.33
C SER A 26 -23.49 -4.15 -22.61
N PRO A 27 -24.46 -3.46 -23.27
CA PRO A 27 -25.21 -2.35 -22.65
C PRO A 27 -26.01 -2.73 -21.40
N HIS A 28 -26.07 -4.01 -21.03
CA HIS A 28 -26.79 -4.53 -19.87
C HIS A 28 -25.90 -5.17 -18.78
N ASN A 29 -24.56 -5.16 -18.91
CA ASN A 29 -23.71 -5.76 -17.88
C ASN A 29 -22.94 -4.65 -17.13
N PRO A 30 -23.28 -4.36 -15.86
CA PRO A 30 -22.60 -3.34 -15.09
C PRO A 30 -21.11 -3.71 -14.97
N LEU A 31 -20.22 -2.74 -15.08
CA LEU A 31 -18.78 -2.92 -14.89
C LEU A 31 -18.50 -3.68 -13.60
N PHE A 32 -17.75 -4.77 -13.75
CA PHE A 32 -17.41 -5.68 -12.66
C PHE A 32 -15.98 -6.17 -12.80
N GLY A 33 -15.13 -5.87 -11.82
CA GLY A 33 -13.72 -6.29 -11.85
C GLY A 33 -12.85 -5.47 -10.93
N PHE A 34 -11.55 -5.69 -11.07
CA PHE A 34 -10.53 -4.91 -10.39
C PHE A 34 -9.87 -3.93 -11.35
N LEU A 35 -9.34 -2.83 -10.80
CA LEU A 35 -8.52 -1.87 -11.51
C LEU A 35 -7.28 -1.62 -10.67
N ASN A 36 -6.09 -1.80 -11.27
CA ASN A 36 -4.83 -1.51 -10.60
C ASN A 36 -4.43 -0.05 -10.84
N VAL A 37 -4.72 0.83 -9.89
CA VAL A 37 -4.48 2.26 -10.03
C VAL A 37 -3.19 2.67 -9.35
N TYR A 38 -2.38 3.48 -10.02
CA TYR A 38 -1.32 4.24 -9.36
C TYR A 38 -1.93 5.46 -8.66
N LYS A 39 -1.93 5.46 -7.33
CA LYS A 39 -2.32 6.64 -6.54
C LYS A 39 -1.15 7.62 -6.50
N PRO A 40 -1.27 8.84 -7.00
CA PRO A 40 -0.24 9.85 -6.84
C PRO A 40 -0.18 10.35 -5.39
N GLN A 41 0.91 11.00 -5.04
CA GLN A 41 1.06 11.74 -3.78
C GLN A 41 0.07 12.91 -3.69
N GLY A 42 -0.30 13.32 -2.49
CA GLY A 42 -1.11 14.51 -2.20
C GLY A 42 -2.62 14.29 -2.23
N ILE A 43 -3.11 13.10 -2.61
CA ILE A 43 -4.54 12.76 -2.57
C ILE A 43 -4.79 11.54 -1.69
N THR A 44 -5.99 11.45 -1.12
CA THR A 44 -6.38 10.29 -0.32
C THR A 44 -6.79 9.11 -1.21
N SER A 45 -6.76 7.89 -0.65
CA SER A 45 -7.33 6.70 -1.32
C SER A 45 -8.83 6.86 -1.62
N HIS A 46 -9.54 7.65 -0.80
CA HIS A 46 -10.95 7.95 -1.02
C HIS A 46 -11.18 8.89 -2.21
N ASP A 47 -10.28 9.85 -2.46
CA ASP A 47 -10.35 10.75 -3.62
C ASP A 47 -10.23 9.96 -4.93
N VAL A 48 -9.35 8.93 -4.95
CA VAL A 48 -9.25 7.99 -6.09
C VAL A 48 -10.60 7.31 -6.35
N VAL A 49 -11.23 6.78 -5.30
CA VAL A 49 -12.57 6.15 -5.39
C VAL A 49 -13.61 7.17 -5.87
N ALA A 50 -13.61 8.38 -5.31
CA ALA A 50 -14.55 9.44 -5.70
C ALA A 50 -14.40 9.84 -7.18
N ARG A 51 -13.15 9.94 -7.67
CA ARG A 51 -12.88 10.23 -9.08
C ARG A 51 -13.36 9.12 -9.99
N LEU A 52 -13.10 7.86 -9.66
CA LEU A 52 -13.57 6.71 -10.43
C LEU A 52 -15.11 6.61 -10.43
N ARG A 53 -15.78 6.93 -9.32
CA ARG A 53 -17.25 7.02 -9.29
C ARG A 53 -17.79 8.07 -10.26
N ARG A 54 -17.11 9.22 -10.42
CA ARG A 54 -17.49 10.24 -11.39
C ARG A 54 -17.28 9.78 -12.82
N LEU A 55 -16.15 9.13 -13.13
CA LEU A 55 -15.81 8.61 -14.45
C LEU A 55 -16.76 7.50 -14.90
N THR A 56 -17.03 6.53 -14.03
CA THR A 56 -17.79 5.33 -14.37
C THR A 56 -19.29 5.46 -14.13
N LYS A 57 -19.75 6.44 -13.36
CA LYS A 57 -21.12 6.59 -12.84
C LYS A 57 -21.57 5.42 -11.94
N ILE A 58 -20.65 4.58 -11.48
CA ILE A 58 -20.91 3.45 -10.58
C ILE A 58 -20.68 3.91 -9.14
N ARG A 59 -21.68 3.72 -8.28
CA ARG A 59 -21.57 4.05 -6.84
C ARG A 59 -20.77 3.02 -6.04
N GLN A 60 -20.91 1.75 -6.39
CA GLN A 60 -20.27 0.62 -5.69
C GLN A 60 -18.82 0.49 -6.16
N ILE A 61 -17.94 1.28 -5.58
CA ILE A 61 -16.48 1.24 -5.80
C ILE A 61 -15.80 1.34 -4.44
N GLY A 62 -14.78 0.48 -4.20
CA GLY A 62 -13.95 0.45 -3.01
C GLY A 62 -12.49 0.18 -3.35
N HIS A 63 -11.60 0.25 -2.36
CA HIS A 63 -10.19 -0.12 -2.48
C HIS A 63 -9.83 -1.23 -1.48
N THR A 64 -8.74 -1.98 -1.74
CA THR A 64 -8.33 -3.12 -0.91
C THR A 64 -7.45 -2.75 0.28
N GLY A 65 -7.03 -1.50 0.39
CA GLY A 65 -6.19 -1.04 1.50
C GLY A 65 -5.77 0.41 1.33
N THR A 66 -5.93 1.19 2.38
CA THR A 66 -5.62 2.62 2.38
C THR A 66 -4.13 2.87 2.13
N LEU A 67 -3.83 3.91 1.35
CA LEU A 67 -2.54 4.59 1.31
C LEU A 67 -2.72 5.99 1.91
N ASP A 68 -1.76 6.40 2.71
CA ASP A 68 -1.73 7.75 3.29
C ASP A 68 -1.61 8.81 2.18
N PRO A 69 -2.01 10.08 2.40
CA PRO A 69 -1.95 11.11 1.37
C PRO A 69 -0.54 11.33 0.81
N PHE A 70 0.48 11.35 1.67
CA PHE A 70 1.87 11.52 1.25
C PHE A 70 2.45 10.30 0.51
N ALA A 71 1.85 9.10 0.68
CA ALA A 71 2.28 7.88 0.02
C ALA A 71 1.74 7.79 -1.40
N GLU A 72 2.45 7.07 -2.27
CA GLU A 72 2.08 6.84 -3.66
C GLU A 72 2.16 5.34 -4.04
N GLY A 73 1.74 4.99 -5.25
CA GLY A 73 1.88 3.65 -5.81
C GLY A 73 0.58 2.87 -5.92
N VAL A 74 0.70 1.54 -5.88
CA VAL A 74 -0.37 0.57 -6.17
C VAL A 74 -1.55 0.72 -5.22
N LEU A 75 -2.72 1.02 -5.77
CA LEU A 75 -4.00 1.05 -5.07
C LEU A 75 -5.04 0.22 -5.85
N PRO A 76 -5.22 -1.08 -5.52
CA PRO A 76 -6.21 -1.88 -6.19
C PRO A 76 -7.62 -1.40 -5.85
N ILE A 77 -8.41 -1.18 -6.89
CA ILE A 77 -9.80 -0.72 -6.81
C ILE A 77 -10.72 -1.85 -7.23
N CYS A 78 -11.80 -2.01 -6.48
CA CYS A 78 -12.86 -2.97 -6.76
C CYS A 78 -14.08 -2.25 -7.30
N ILE A 79 -14.58 -2.64 -8.47
CA ILE A 79 -15.70 -2.01 -9.17
C ILE A 79 -16.92 -2.96 -9.18
N GLY A 80 -18.07 -2.41 -8.85
CA GLY A 80 -19.32 -3.17 -8.81
C GLY A 80 -19.29 -4.29 -7.77
N LYS A 81 -19.83 -5.46 -8.12
CA LYS A 81 -19.90 -6.62 -7.24
C LYS A 81 -18.52 -7.16 -6.81
N ALA A 82 -17.42 -6.76 -7.49
CA ALA A 82 -16.06 -7.13 -7.09
C ALA A 82 -15.68 -6.63 -5.69
N THR A 83 -16.38 -5.64 -5.14
CA THR A 83 -16.21 -5.22 -3.75
C THR A 83 -16.45 -6.32 -2.73
N ARG A 84 -17.23 -7.35 -3.08
CA ARG A 84 -17.49 -8.53 -2.22
C ARG A 84 -16.36 -9.55 -2.27
N LEU A 85 -15.41 -9.39 -3.19
CA LEU A 85 -14.29 -10.31 -3.38
C LEU A 85 -13.02 -9.84 -2.66
N ILE A 86 -13.06 -8.68 -1.99
CA ILE A 86 -11.91 -8.09 -1.29
C ILE A 86 -11.36 -9.06 -0.22
N GLU A 87 -12.23 -9.75 0.49
CA GLU A 87 -11.86 -10.69 1.56
C GLU A 87 -11.11 -11.94 1.07
N TYR A 88 -11.21 -12.25 -0.23
CA TYR A 88 -10.53 -13.39 -0.87
C TYR A 88 -9.25 -13.03 -1.59
N LEU A 89 -8.84 -11.76 -1.57
CA LEU A 89 -7.57 -11.33 -2.15
C LEU A 89 -6.43 -11.58 -1.19
N ASN A 90 -5.26 -11.94 -1.76
CA ASN A 90 -4.02 -11.92 -0.99
C ASN A 90 -3.75 -10.48 -0.52
N ASP A 91 -3.43 -10.33 0.76
CA ASP A 91 -3.34 -9.04 1.45
C ASP A 91 -1.90 -8.61 1.75
N ASP A 92 -0.88 -9.35 1.25
CA ASP A 92 0.52 -8.98 1.40
C ASP A 92 0.83 -7.71 0.61
N LYS A 93 1.73 -6.92 1.12
CA LYS A 93 2.12 -5.64 0.50
C LYS A 93 3.63 -5.49 0.49
N GLU A 94 4.12 -4.84 -0.56
CA GLU A 94 5.52 -4.44 -0.64
C GLU A 94 5.62 -2.94 -0.81
N TYR A 95 6.61 -2.37 -0.10
CA TYR A 95 6.84 -0.93 -0.08
C TYR A 95 8.31 -0.61 -0.30
N LEU A 96 8.59 0.45 -1.03
CA LEU A 96 9.86 1.14 -1.04
C LEU A 96 9.70 2.41 -0.18
N ALA A 97 10.42 2.45 0.93
CA ALA A 97 10.33 3.51 1.94
C ALA A 97 11.63 4.29 2.01
N THR A 98 11.58 5.62 2.03
CA THR A 98 12.74 6.45 2.33
C THR A 98 12.61 6.99 3.75
N VAL A 99 13.53 6.58 4.60
CA VAL A 99 13.61 6.96 6.02
C VAL A 99 14.63 8.08 6.17
N GLN A 100 14.27 9.15 6.85
CA GLN A 100 15.15 10.25 7.25
C GLN A 100 15.52 10.07 8.71
N PHE A 101 16.82 9.97 9.02
CA PHE A 101 17.36 9.99 10.39
C PHE A 101 17.68 11.41 10.86
N GLY A 102 17.79 11.58 12.18
CA GLY A 102 18.12 12.83 12.85
C GLY A 102 16.92 13.57 13.43
N ALA A 103 15.70 13.12 13.17
CA ALA A 103 14.50 13.68 13.79
C ALA A 103 13.33 12.69 13.75
N ALA A 104 12.52 12.66 14.83
CA ALA A 104 11.21 12.03 14.85
C ALA A 104 10.10 13.09 14.70
N THR A 105 8.95 12.69 14.18
CA THR A 105 7.77 13.54 14.00
C THR A 105 6.53 12.94 14.66
N SER A 106 5.54 13.76 14.94
CA SER A 106 4.28 13.36 15.61
C SER A 106 3.44 12.37 14.79
N THR A 107 3.56 12.38 13.46
CA THR A 107 2.86 11.47 12.54
C THR A 107 3.73 10.30 12.05
N TYR A 108 5.03 10.28 12.43
CA TYR A 108 6.06 9.36 11.97
C TYR A 108 6.36 9.49 10.46
N ASP A 109 5.92 10.59 9.83
CA ASP A 109 6.16 10.96 8.43
C ASP A 109 6.46 12.47 8.31
N LEU A 110 6.68 12.93 7.08
CA LEU A 110 7.07 14.30 6.78
C LEU A 110 5.98 15.37 7.07
N GLU A 111 4.72 14.95 7.30
CA GLU A 111 3.58 15.87 7.52
C GLU A 111 3.46 16.30 8.98
N GLY A 112 4.12 15.59 9.92
CA GLY A 112 4.04 15.88 11.35
C GLY A 112 5.06 16.88 11.85
N ASP A 113 4.75 17.54 12.98
CA ASP A 113 5.68 18.38 13.70
C ASP A 113 6.83 17.55 14.29
N LYS A 114 8.04 18.10 14.31
CA LYS A 114 9.19 17.46 14.95
C LYS A 114 8.97 17.35 16.47
N THR A 115 9.06 16.14 16.98
CA THR A 115 8.93 15.82 18.42
C THR A 115 10.28 15.53 19.08
N PHE A 116 11.27 15.14 18.27
CA PHE A 116 12.64 14.84 18.73
C PHE A 116 13.64 15.20 17.63
N THR A 117 14.84 15.65 18.03
CA THR A 117 15.97 15.89 17.12
C THR A 117 17.26 15.37 17.76
N SER A 118 18.17 14.86 16.92
CA SER A 118 19.46 14.32 17.36
C SER A 118 20.55 14.63 16.35
N ASP A 119 21.75 14.85 16.85
CA ASP A 119 22.98 15.01 16.05
C ASP A 119 23.69 13.67 15.80
N ILE A 120 23.18 12.58 16.33
CA ILE A 120 23.69 11.22 16.12
C ILE A 120 23.65 10.90 14.62
N LYS A 121 24.82 10.50 14.09
CA LYS A 121 24.94 10.03 12.71
C LYS A 121 24.95 8.51 12.70
N VAL A 122 23.99 7.92 11.99
CA VAL A 122 23.95 6.48 11.78
C VAL A 122 24.87 6.08 10.63
N SER A 123 25.46 4.91 10.72
CA SER A 123 26.18 4.28 9.60
C SER A 123 25.26 3.35 8.81
N LYS A 124 25.72 2.93 7.62
CA LYS A 124 25.00 1.91 6.84
C LYS A 124 24.90 0.59 7.60
N GLU A 125 25.92 0.24 8.32
CA GLU A 125 26.05 -0.98 9.12
C GLU A 125 25.06 -0.96 10.29
N ASP A 126 24.89 0.19 10.98
CA ASP A 126 23.91 0.37 12.05
C ASP A 126 22.48 0.16 11.52
N VAL A 127 22.17 0.71 10.33
CA VAL A 127 20.87 0.53 9.70
C VAL A 127 20.62 -0.95 9.38
N ILE A 128 21.59 -1.63 8.74
CA ILE A 128 21.47 -3.06 8.41
C ILE A 128 21.21 -3.91 9.67
N GLU A 129 21.97 -3.66 10.74
CA GLU A 129 21.80 -4.39 11.99
C GLU A 129 20.45 -4.09 12.64
N GLY A 130 20.04 -2.82 12.68
CA GLY A 130 18.77 -2.38 13.23
C GLY A 130 17.57 -2.99 12.51
N LEU A 131 17.65 -3.19 11.19
CA LEU A 131 16.58 -3.80 10.40
C LEU A 131 16.31 -5.27 10.76
N LYS A 132 17.29 -6.02 11.22
CA LYS A 132 17.14 -7.44 11.59
C LYS A 132 16.09 -7.65 12.70
N SER A 133 15.92 -6.68 13.59
CA SER A 133 14.93 -6.77 14.67
C SER A 133 13.47 -6.71 14.19
N PHE A 134 13.25 -6.35 12.93
CA PHE A 134 11.91 -6.26 12.34
C PHE A 134 11.54 -7.48 11.50
N GLU A 135 12.44 -8.44 11.24
CA GLU A 135 12.11 -9.64 10.46
C GLU A 135 11.22 -10.60 11.24
N GLY A 136 10.28 -11.23 10.54
CA GLY A 136 9.35 -12.22 11.11
C GLY A 136 8.13 -11.58 11.78
N GLU A 137 7.58 -12.26 12.80
CA GLU A 137 6.43 -11.76 13.57
C GLU A 137 6.91 -10.73 14.59
N ILE A 138 6.38 -9.51 14.49
CA ILE A 138 6.67 -8.42 15.43
C ILE A 138 5.40 -7.90 16.08
N SER A 139 5.54 -7.30 17.25
CA SER A 139 4.47 -6.59 17.96
C SER A 139 4.63 -5.09 17.68
N GLN A 140 3.81 -4.53 16.81
CA GLN A 140 3.89 -3.14 16.39
C GLN A 140 2.85 -2.28 17.06
N LEU A 141 3.24 -1.12 17.60
CA LEU A 141 2.33 -0.08 18.05
C LEU A 141 1.87 0.76 16.85
N PRO A 142 0.58 0.77 16.50
CA PRO A 142 0.07 1.62 15.44
C PRO A 142 0.26 3.11 15.75
N PRO A 143 0.52 3.95 14.74
CA PRO A 143 0.60 5.39 14.96
C PRO A 143 -0.78 5.94 15.36
N ILE A 144 -0.80 6.97 16.21
CA ILE A 144 -2.05 7.62 16.63
C ILE A 144 -2.81 8.21 15.44
N TYR A 145 -2.09 8.66 14.40
CA TYR A 145 -2.67 9.12 13.14
C TYR A 145 -2.98 7.95 12.21
N SER A 146 -3.95 7.11 12.64
CA SER A 146 -4.42 5.96 11.86
C SER A 146 -5.95 5.85 11.86
N ALA A 147 -6.49 5.04 10.93
CA ALA A 147 -7.92 4.78 10.81
C ALA A 147 -8.44 3.65 11.73
N ILE A 148 -7.58 3.13 12.62
CA ILE A 148 -7.98 2.14 13.61
C ILE A 148 -9.03 2.73 14.54
N LYS A 149 -10.07 1.94 14.83
CA LYS A 149 -11.12 2.34 15.77
C LYS A 149 -10.85 1.79 17.15
N VAL A 150 -10.90 2.69 18.16
CA VAL A 150 -10.90 2.35 19.58
C VAL A 150 -12.15 2.97 20.18
N LYS A 151 -12.95 2.17 20.88
CA LYS A 151 -14.25 2.61 21.46
C LYS A 151 -15.17 3.33 20.44
N GLY A 152 -15.16 2.85 19.16
CA GLY A 152 -16.02 3.37 18.09
C GLY A 152 -15.50 4.61 17.34
N LYS A 153 -14.48 5.31 17.86
CA LYS A 153 -13.86 6.51 17.30
C LYS A 153 -12.49 6.15 16.69
N LYS A 154 -12.11 6.76 15.58
CA LYS A 154 -10.82 6.50 14.93
C LYS A 154 -9.67 7.17 15.68
N LEU A 155 -8.48 6.55 15.70
CA LEU A 155 -7.31 7.07 16.42
C LEU A 155 -6.95 8.50 15.99
N TYR A 156 -6.98 8.81 14.69
CA TYR A 156 -6.69 10.17 14.21
C TYR A 156 -7.68 11.24 14.73
N GLU A 157 -8.91 10.84 15.12
CA GLU A 157 -9.90 11.75 15.71
C GLU A 157 -9.55 12.06 17.17
N TYR A 158 -8.97 11.10 17.90
CA TYR A 158 -8.40 11.33 19.24
C TYR A 158 -7.22 12.30 19.14
N ALA A 159 -6.28 12.04 18.21
CA ALA A 159 -5.12 12.90 18.00
C ALA A 159 -5.50 14.36 17.73
N ARG A 160 -6.46 14.59 16.81
CA ARG A 160 -6.94 15.94 16.46
C ARG A 160 -7.62 16.68 17.60
N ASN A 161 -8.21 15.95 18.52
CA ASN A 161 -8.89 16.54 19.68
C ASN A 161 -7.98 16.63 20.91
N ASN A 162 -6.70 16.25 20.80
CA ASN A 162 -5.76 16.12 21.93
C ASN A 162 -6.33 15.23 23.07
N GLU A 163 -7.07 14.18 22.70
CA GLU A 163 -7.61 13.21 23.63
C GLU A 163 -6.64 12.04 23.80
N GLU A 164 -6.37 11.66 25.04
CA GLU A 164 -5.57 10.46 25.32
C GLU A 164 -6.36 9.18 25.01
N VAL A 165 -5.68 8.21 24.41
CA VAL A 165 -6.24 6.89 24.11
C VAL A 165 -5.16 5.83 24.22
N GLU A 166 -5.48 4.75 24.90
CA GLU A 166 -4.61 3.59 24.98
C GLU A 166 -4.64 2.82 23.66
N ILE A 167 -3.47 2.70 23.01
CA ILE A 167 -3.32 1.97 21.74
C ILE A 167 -2.69 0.63 22.06
N GLN A 168 -3.36 -0.46 21.67
CA GLN A 168 -2.86 -1.80 21.86
C GLN A 168 -1.94 -2.20 20.69
N PRO A 169 -0.77 -2.80 20.98
CA PRO A 169 0.11 -3.36 19.97
C PRO A 169 -0.60 -4.44 19.14
N ARG A 170 -0.19 -4.60 17.90
CA ARG A 170 -0.73 -5.61 16.98
C ARG A 170 0.38 -6.46 16.41
N LYS A 171 0.12 -7.75 16.30
CA LYS A 171 1.02 -8.68 15.62
C LYS A 171 0.93 -8.45 14.11
N VAL A 172 2.08 -8.26 13.50
CA VAL A 172 2.25 -8.17 12.05
C VAL A 172 3.46 -9.01 11.64
N VAL A 173 3.51 -9.42 10.38
CA VAL A 173 4.62 -10.22 9.86
C VAL A 173 5.36 -9.41 8.82
N ILE A 174 6.67 -9.28 8.98
CA ILE A 174 7.57 -8.72 7.98
C ILE A 174 8.27 -9.90 7.31
N GLU A 175 7.85 -10.21 6.08
CA GLU A 175 8.40 -11.34 5.31
C GLU A 175 9.83 -11.04 4.84
N ARG A 176 10.09 -9.79 4.48
CA ARG A 176 11.39 -9.31 4.00
C ARG A 176 11.56 -7.83 4.33
N ILE A 177 12.74 -7.48 4.80
CA ILE A 177 13.14 -6.10 4.98
C ILE A 177 14.61 -5.94 4.56
N GLU A 178 14.88 -5.04 3.61
CA GLU A 178 16.21 -4.92 3.00
C GLU A 178 16.58 -3.45 2.82
N LEU A 179 17.80 -3.09 3.20
CA LEU A 179 18.38 -1.80 2.84
C LEU A 179 18.80 -1.80 1.36
N LYS A 180 18.18 -0.96 0.56
CA LYS A 180 18.49 -0.81 -0.88
C LYS A 180 19.60 0.21 -1.11
N SER A 181 19.53 1.35 -0.43
CA SER A 181 20.57 2.38 -0.51
C SER A 181 20.66 3.16 0.81
N PHE A 182 21.83 3.73 1.06
CA PHE A 182 22.08 4.63 2.21
C PHE A 182 22.90 5.85 1.76
N ASN A 183 22.33 7.02 2.00
CA ASN A 183 23.04 8.29 1.78
C ASN A 183 23.53 8.82 3.13
N LYS A 184 24.86 8.74 3.35
CA LYS A 184 25.49 9.12 4.60
C LYS A 184 25.42 10.65 4.86
N GLU A 185 25.49 11.46 3.80
CA GLU A 185 25.47 12.92 3.93
C GLU A 185 24.08 13.43 4.32
N LEU A 186 23.06 12.91 3.64
CA LEU A 186 21.67 13.25 3.91
C LEU A 186 21.09 12.47 5.10
N GLN A 187 21.80 11.45 5.60
CA GLN A 187 21.28 10.53 6.63
C GLN A 187 19.94 9.90 6.22
N GLN A 188 19.89 9.36 5.00
CA GLN A 188 18.69 8.75 4.42
C GLN A 188 18.92 7.31 4.03
N ALA A 189 17.95 6.45 4.32
CA ALA A 189 17.93 5.05 3.92
C ALA A 189 16.73 4.74 3.03
N GLU A 190 16.95 4.10 1.87
CA GLU A 190 15.89 3.44 1.12
C GLU A 190 15.78 1.99 1.56
N ILE A 191 14.58 1.58 1.97
CA ILE A 191 14.32 0.27 2.54
C ILE A 191 13.15 -0.37 1.77
N LEU A 192 13.36 -1.59 1.28
CA LEU A 192 12.30 -2.42 0.70
C LEU A 192 11.71 -3.29 1.80
N ILE A 193 10.38 -3.27 1.93
CA ILE A 193 9.68 -3.97 3.01
C ILE A 193 8.52 -4.75 2.42
N LYS A 194 8.52 -6.08 2.57
CA LYS A 194 7.38 -6.94 2.26
C LYS A 194 6.73 -7.42 3.56
N CYS A 195 5.43 -7.19 3.71
CA CYS A 195 4.76 -7.37 4.98
C CYS A 195 3.29 -7.76 4.84
N SER A 196 2.75 -8.32 5.92
CA SER A 196 1.33 -8.63 6.06
C SER A 196 0.47 -7.37 6.14
N LYS A 197 -0.84 -7.53 5.95
CA LYS A 197 -1.81 -6.46 6.16
C LYS A 197 -1.73 -5.87 7.57
N GLY A 198 -2.06 -4.59 7.67
CA GLY A 198 -2.11 -3.88 8.95
C GLY A 198 -0.75 -3.39 9.45
N THR A 199 0.34 -3.68 8.73
CA THR A 199 1.67 -3.15 9.03
C THR A 199 1.74 -1.66 8.70
N TYR A 200 2.23 -0.87 9.64
CA TYR A 200 2.50 0.57 9.48
C TYR A 200 3.98 0.80 9.22
N ILE A 201 4.32 1.14 7.98
CA ILE A 201 5.71 1.43 7.59
C ILE A 201 6.24 2.65 8.33
N ARG A 202 5.35 3.59 8.68
CA ARG A 202 5.68 4.76 9.51
C ARG A 202 6.18 4.36 10.90
N SER A 203 5.53 3.38 11.55
CA SER A 203 6.01 2.85 12.83
C SER A 203 7.36 2.16 12.69
N ILE A 204 7.61 1.39 11.61
CA ILE A 204 8.93 0.78 11.38
C ILE A 204 10.02 1.85 11.30
N ALA A 205 9.77 2.94 10.57
CA ALA A 205 10.75 4.02 10.45
C ALA A 205 11.01 4.72 11.80
N HIS A 206 9.95 5.00 12.56
CA HIS A 206 10.03 5.59 13.89
C HIS A 206 10.80 4.69 14.85
N ASP A 207 10.39 3.43 14.97
CA ASP A 207 10.98 2.45 15.90
C ASP A 207 12.45 2.17 15.55
N LEU A 208 12.81 2.13 14.24
CA LEU A 208 14.20 2.03 13.82
C LEU A 208 15.03 3.25 14.29
N GLY A 209 14.47 4.44 14.17
CA GLY A 209 15.10 5.66 14.64
C GLY A 209 15.29 5.68 16.16
N GLU A 210 14.31 5.21 16.92
CA GLU A 210 14.38 5.06 18.38
C GLU A 210 15.45 4.02 18.77
N ASN A 211 15.47 2.85 18.14
CA ASN A 211 16.43 1.78 18.41
C ASN A 211 17.88 2.23 18.17
N LEU A 212 18.10 3.12 17.19
CA LEU A 212 19.43 3.69 16.89
C LEU A 212 19.72 4.98 17.68
N GLY A 213 18.80 5.47 18.50
CA GLY A 213 18.94 6.71 19.28
C GLY A 213 19.00 8.00 18.44
N ALA A 214 18.83 7.88 17.14
CA ALA A 214 18.94 9.01 16.20
C ALA A 214 17.57 9.70 15.95
N GLY A 215 16.45 9.02 16.24
CA GLY A 215 15.14 9.44 15.78
C GLY A 215 15.03 9.33 14.26
N ALA A 216 13.86 8.90 13.76
CA ALA A 216 13.61 8.86 12.33
C ALA A 216 12.13 9.03 12.00
N HIS A 217 11.87 9.34 10.72
CA HIS A 217 10.52 9.42 10.15
C HIS A 217 10.56 9.12 8.65
N LEU A 218 9.42 8.78 8.06
CA LEU A 218 9.29 8.59 6.63
C LEU A 218 9.26 9.94 5.89
N ILE A 219 10.02 10.04 4.81
CA ILE A 219 9.95 11.17 3.88
C ILE A 219 9.38 10.77 2.51
N LYS A 220 9.40 9.47 2.17
CA LYS A 220 8.78 8.93 0.96
C LYS A 220 8.30 7.51 1.21
N LEU A 221 7.16 7.17 0.62
CA LEU A 221 6.58 5.82 0.70
C LEU A 221 5.90 5.48 -0.62
N ILE A 222 6.40 4.43 -1.28
CA ILE A 222 5.83 3.90 -2.51
C ILE A 222 5.35 2.48 -2.26
N ARG A 223 4.07 2.19 -2.46
CA ARG A 223 3.60 0.81 -2.46
C ARG A 223 3.84 0.21 -3.83
N THR A 224 4.81 -0.70 -3.93
CA THR A 224 5.22 -1.36 -5.18
C THR A 224 4.33 -2.54 -5.51
N GLN A 225 3.73 -3.20 -4.46
CA GLN A 225 2.87 -4.36 -4.64
C GLN A 225 1.75 -4.40 -3.60
N ALA A 226 0.59 -4.92 -3.99
CA ALA A 226 -0.52 -5.28 -3.11
C ALA A 226 -1.16 -6.59 -3.61
N GLY A 227 -0.88 -7.72 -2.95
CA GLY A 227 -1.23 -9.05 -3.44
C GLY A 227 -0.66 -9.30 -4.84
N LYS A 228 -1.52 -9.60 -5.80
CA LYS A 228 -1.15 -9.82 -7.21
C LYS A 228 -1.11 -8.52 -8.06
N PHE A 229 -1.28 -7.36 -7.46
CA PHE A 229 -1.21 -6.08 -8.16
C PHE A 229 0.19 -5.47 -8.01
N PHE A 230 0.86 -5.25 -9.14
CA PHE A 230 2.23 -4.73 -9.22
C PHE A 230 2.25 -3.33 -9.82
N ILE A 231 3.22 -2.51 -9.42
CA ILE A 231 3.33 -1.12 -9.84
C ILE A 231 3.49 -0.97 -11.36
N GLU A 232 4.23 -1.88 -11.99
CA GLU A 232 4.50 -1.87 -13.43
C GLU A 232 3.23 -2.09 -14.27
N LYS A 233 2.19 -2.67 -13.64
CA LYS A 233 0.88 -2.93 -14.27
C LYS A 233 -0.19 -1.96 -13.80
N SER A 234 0.19 -0.90 -13.10
CA SER A 234 -0.76 0.10 -12.63
C SER A 234 -1.07 1.14 -13.71
N VAL A 235 -2.29 1.67 -13.68
CA VAL A 235 -2.73 2.73 -14.58
C VAL A 235 -2.78 4.07 -13.85
N MET A 236 -2.39 5.12 -14.54
CA MET A 236 -2.47 6.48 -14.01
C MET A 236 -3.92 6.96 -13.95
N LEU A 237 -4.29 7.62 -12.87
CA LEU A 237 -5.60 8.19 -12.69
C LEU A 237 -5.66 9.57 -13.39
N ASN A 238 -6.16 9.60 -14.62
CA ASN A 238 -6.42 10.80 -15.39
C ASN A 238 -7.86 10.81 -15.94
N ASP A 239 -8.28 11.90 -16.60
CA ASP A 239 -9.66 12.01 -17.10
C ASP A 239 -9.89 11.20 -18.38
N ASP A 240 -8.82 10.80 -19.08
CA ASP A 240 -8.85 9.98 -20.30
C ASP A 240 -8.77 8.48 -20.00
N LEU A 241 -8.76 8.08 -18.70
CA LEU A 241 -8.66 6.68 -18.30
C LEU A 241 -9.86 5.86 -18.79
N ASP A 242 -9.62 5.00 -19.78
CA ASP A 242 -10.59 3.99 -20.19
C ASP A 242 -10.63 2.84 -19.18
N VAL A 243 -11.58 2.94 -18.24
CA VAL A 243 -11.73 1.95 -17.17
C VAL A 243 -12.08 0.57 -17.74
N ASN A 244 -12.85 0.49 -18.84
CA ASN A 244 -13.24 -0.80 -19.44
C ASN A 244 -12.04 -1.58 -19.96
N LYS A 245 -11.12 -0.90 -20.66
CA LYS A 245 -9.92 -1.53 -21.22
C LYS A 245 -8.93 -2.01 -20.16
N ASN A 246 -8.94 -1.36 -19.00
CA ASN A 246 -7.99 -1.65 -17.91
C ASN A 246 -8.61 -2.50 -16.80
N LEU A 247 -9.86 -2.94 -16.98
CA LEU A 247 -10.54 -3.77 -16.00
C LEU A 247 -9.96 -5.18 -15.99
N ILE A 248 -9.56 -5.63 -14.81
CA ILE A 248 -8.97 -6.94 -14.57
C ILE A 248 -10.06 -7.91 -14.14
N ASN A 249 -10.09 -9.10 -14.77
CA ASN A 249 -11.04 -10.14 -14.40
C ASN A 249 -10.75 -10.63 -12.98
N PRO A 250 -11.73 -10.64 -12.07
CA PRO A 250 -11.55 -11.12 -10.70
C PRO A 250 -11.00 -12.55 -10.61
N VAL A 251 -11.35 -13.43 -11.53
CA VAL A 251 -10.86 -14.82 -11.55
C VAL A 251 -9.34 -14.92 -11.64
N GLU A 252 -8.68 -13.94 -12.26
CA GLU A 252 -7.21 -13.91 -12.39
C GLU A 252 -6.54 -13.52 -11.08
N MET A 253 -7.22 -12.75 -10.23
CA MET A 253 -6.67 -12.18 -9.01
C MET A 253 -6.90 -13.03 -7.77
N LEU A 254 -7.89 -13.93 -7.82
CA LEU A 254 -8.25 -14.77 -6.68
C LEU A 254 -7.40 -16.06 -6.65
N ASP A 255 -6.96 -16.44 -5.45
CA ASP A 255 -6.28 -17.71 -5.16
C ASP A 255 -7.28 -18.75 -4.66
N ILE A 256 -8.30 -19.02 -5.47
CA ILE A 256 -9.35 -20.00 -5.20
C ILE A 256 -9.35 -21.11 -6.24
N ALA A 257 -9.86 -22.27 -5.87
CA ALA A 257 -10.09 -23.35 -6.82
C ALA A 257 -11.05 -22.89 -7.95
N LYS A 258 -10.70 -23.23 -9.19
CA LYS A 258 -11.48 -22.90 -10.38
C LYS A 258 -12.08 -24.18 -10.91
N LEU A 259 -13.39 -24.14 -11.14
CA LEU A 259 -14.11 -25.22 -11.79
C LEU A 259 -14.58 -24.74 -13.17
N GLU A 260 -14.21 -25.47 -14.21
CA GLU A 260 -14.78 -25.28 -15.54
C GLU A 260 -16.03 -26.13 -15.66
N VAL A 261 -17.12 -25.52 -16.05
CA VAL A 261 -18.44 -26.17 -16.16
C VAL A 261 -18.99 -25.98 -17.56
N ASN A 262 -19.70 -26.96 -18.07
CA ASN A 262 -20.43 -26.86 -19.31
C ASN A 262 -21.78 -26.09 -19.11
N GLU A 263 -22.51 -25.82 -20.19
CA GLU A 263 -23.77 -25.05 -20.13
C GLU A 263 -24.86 -25.70 -19.28
N GLU A 264 -24.95 -27.03 -19.28
CA GLU A 264 -25.94 -27.75 -18.47
C GLU A 264 -25.63 -27.63 -16.98
N GLU A 265 -24.39 -27.85 -16.61
CA GLU A 265 -23.89 -27.66 -15.24
C GLU A 265 -24.06 -26.21 -14.76
N LEU A 266 -23.75 -25.23 -15.64
CA LEU A 266 -23.93 -23.82 -15.33
C LEU A 266 -25.40 -23.49 -15.04
N ASN A 267 -26.35 -24.08 -15.80
CA ASN A 267 -27.78 -23.89 -15.56
C ASN A 267 -28.23 -24.52 -14.23
N LYS A 268 -27.71 -25.70 -13.88
CA LYS A 268 -27.95 -26.29 -12.55
C LYS A 268 -27.47 -25.41 -11.43
N ILE A 269 -26.21 -24.91 -11.52
CA ILE A 269 -25.63 -24.00 -10.53
C ILE A 269 -26.45 -22.70 -10.40
N ARG A 270 -26.87 -22.09 -11.52
CA ARG A 270 -27.71 -20.88 -11.51
C ARG A 270 -29.09 -21.10 -10.83
N ASN A 271 -29.59 -22.30 -10.86
CA ASN A 271 -30.85 -22.68 -10.23
C ASN A 271 -30.67 -23.25 -8.80
N GLY A 272 -29.44 -23.23 -8.25
CA GLY A 272 -29.14 -23.69 -6.90
C GLY A 272 -29.16 -25.23 -6.76
N GLN A 273 -28.85 -25.93 -7.81
CA GLN A 273 -28.76 -27.40 -7.86
C GLN A 273 -27.33 -27.90 -7.86
#